data_0e2cfc30bca9c861d5c87c1186c8541c
#
_entry.id   0e2cfc30bca9c861d5c87c1186c8541c
#
_cell.length_a   1.000
_cell.length_b   1.000
_cell.length_c   1.000
_cell.angle_alpha   90.00
_cell.angle_beta   90.00
_cell.angle_gamma   90.00
#
_symmetry.space_group_name_H-M   'P 1'
#
loop_
_entity.id
_entity.type
_entity.pdbx_description
1 polymer ?
#
loop_
_entity_poly.entity_id
_entity_poly.type
_entity_poly.pdbx_seq_one_letter_code
_entity_poly.pdbx_strand_id
1 'polypeptide(L)'
;MYLVLLKRHSEVQLIAFNINVCMCVYLSVCASEQLVLGEYREVSQSWDQDYDSCVLPMLDGLEPCYILYRLDSQNQLGYEWLFISWSPDQSPVRLKMVYAATRATLKKEFGGSHLKDELFGTVQAKHALQQLKLKRINYIQLRLDTERETIELVHTSPTETKDLPSRIPTDAPRYHLFLYKHAHQGQALEAVVFIYSMPGYSCSIKERMLYSSCKNRLLDEVERDYHIEIAKKMEIDSGECLTEDFLYEEVYPKQHALKQAFTKPKGPTGKRGNKRLIRGAGENGDES
;
A
#
# COMPACT_ATOMS: atom_id res chain seq x y z
N MET A 1 -18.11 -19.56 -4.96
CA MET A 1 -17.43 -18.41 -5.60
C MET A 1 -16.70 -18.94 -6.84
N TYR A 2 -16.76 -18.26 -7.96
CA TYR A 2 -16.12 -18.68 -9.20
C TYR A 2 -14.99 -17.71 -9.51
N LEU A 3 -13.78 -18.21 -9.79
CA LEU A 3 -12.68 -17.39 -10.25
C LEU A 3 -12.89 -17.10 -11.74
N VAL A 4 -13.10 -15.84 -12.08
CA VAL A 4 -13.22 -15.37 -13.48
C VAL A 4 -11.83 -14.91 -13.90
N LEU A 5 -11.18 -15.66 -14.77
CA LEU A 5 -9.93 -15.25 -15.40
C LEU A 5 -10.25 -14.49 -16.69
N LEU A 6 -9.99 -13.18 -16.69
CA LEU A 6 -10.31 -12.30 -17.80
C LEU A 6 -9.26 -12.41 -18.93
N LYS A 7 -9.72 -12.73 -20.12
CA LYS A 7 -8.95 -12.66 -21.35
C LYS A 7 -9.07 -11.26 -21.97
N ARG A 8 -7.97 -10.61 -22.33
CA ARG A 8 -7.97 -9.41 -23.17
C ARG A 8 -8.20 -9.83 -24.62
N HIS A 9 -9.20 -9.21 -25.26
CA HIS A 9 -9.73 -9.40 -26.61
C HIS A 9 -10.63 -10.61 -26.85
N SER A 10 -11.90 -10.31 -27.00
CA SER A 10 -13.01 -10.98 -27.68
C SER A 10 -13.57 -12.31 -27.18
N GLU A 11 -12.99 -13.03 -26.24
CA GLU A 11 -13.66 -14.19 -25.63
C GLU A 11 -13.34 -14.31 -24.14
N VAL A 12 -14.40 -14.18 -23.33
CA VAL A 12 -14.37 -14.48 -21.90
C VAL A 12 -14.57 -15.98 -21.75
N GLN A 13 -13.52 -16.73 -21.55
CA GLN A 13 -13.66 -18.11 -21.11
C GLN A 13 -13.79 -18.11 -19.59
N LEU A 14 -15.03 -18.20 -19.11
CA LEU A 14 -15.38 -18.45 -17.73
C LEU A 14 -14.90 -19.86 -17.36
N ILE A 15 -13.73 -19.97 -16.76
CA ILE A 15 -13.35 -21.18 -16.06
C ILE A 15 -13.95 -21.06 -14.67
N ALA A 16 -15.17 -21.60 -14.50
CA ALA A 16 -15.84 -21.66 -13.23
C ALA A 16 -15.14 -22.71 -12.34
N PHE A 17 -14.20 -22.28 -11.54
CA PHE A 17 -13.61 -23.11 -10.50
C PHE A 17 -14.51 -23.15 -9.27
N ASN A 18 -14.80 -24.34 -8.80
CA ASN A 18 -15.39 -24.49 -7.47
C ASN A 18 -14.28 -24.32 -6.42
N ILE A 19 -14.01 -23.07 -6.05
CA ILE A 19 -12.99 -22.68 -5.07
C ILE A 19 -13.15 -23.41 -3.73
N ASN A 20 -14.34 -23.95 -3.43
CA ASN A 20 -14.58 -24.67 -2.18
C ASN A 20 -13.88 -26.04 -2.13
N VAL A 21 -13.45 -26.59 -3.27
CA VAL A 21 -12.82 -27.91 -3.37
C VAL A 21 -11.30 -27.81 -3.53
N CYS A 22 -10.81 -26.74 -4.18
CA CYS A 22 -9.37 -26.57 -4.42
C CYS A 22 -8.66 -26.03 -3.18
N MET A 23 -7.49 -26.61 -2.86
CA MET A 23 -6.56 -26.13 -1.84
C MET A 23 -5.53 -25.17 -2.43
N CYS A 24 -4.98 -25.50 -3.59
CA CYS A 24 -3.88 -24.80 -4.22
C CYS A 24 -4.15 -24.58 -5.70
N VAL A 25 -3.96 -23.36 -6.20
CA VAL A 25 -4.18 -22.99 -7.59
C VAL A 25 -2.95 -22.27 -8.10
N TYR A 26 -2.29 -22.87 -9.09
CA TYR A 26 -1.14 -22.31 -9.78
C TYR A 26 -1.58 -21.51 -11.00
N LEU A 27 -1.10 -20.28 -11.10
CA LEU A 27 -1.40 -19.35 -12.19
C LEU A 27 -0.10 -18.86 -12.82
N SER A 28 -0.04 -18.88 -14.14
CA SER A 28 1.07 -18.32 -14.92
C SER A 28 0.61 -17.23 -15.86
N VAL A 29 1.55 -16.41 -16.33
CA VAL A 29 1.29 -15.40 -17.36
C VAL A 29 1.91 -15.88 -18.66
N CYS A 30 1.08 -16.14 -19.67
CA CYS A 30 1.55 -16.61 -20.98
C CYS A 30 2.20 -15.50 -21.82
N ALA A 31 2.78 -15.87 -22.96
CA ALA A 31 3.47 -14.94 -23.88
C ALA A 31 2.57 -13.78 -24.40
N SER A 32 1.25 -13.97 -24.40
CA SER A 32 0.27 -12.92 -24.73
C SER A 32 -0.14 -12.06 -23.55
N GLU A 33 0.62 -12.08 -22.43
CA GLU A 33 0.35 -11.35 -21.19
C GLU A 33 -1.02 -11.67 -20.57
N GLN A 34 -1.51 -12.88 -20.80
CA GLN A 34 -2.75 -13.39 -20.23
C GLN A 34 -2.46 -14.30 -19.05
N LEU A 35 -3.31 -14.20 -18.02
CA LEU A 35 -3.27 -15.11 -16.90
C LEU A 35 -3.86 -16.46 -17.30
N VAL A 36 -3.11 -17.52 -17.06
CA VAL A 36 -3.48 -18.89 -17.41
C VAL A 36 -3.43 -19.76 -16.18
N LEU A 37 -4.43 -20.62 -16.04
CA LEU A 37 -4.39 -21.69 -15.04
C LEU A 37 -3.41 -22.75 -15.50
N GLY A 38 -2.38 -23.02 -14.69
CA GLY A 38 -1.43 -24.10 -14.94
C GLY A 38 -1.88 -25.40 -14.27
N GLU A 39 -1.95 -25.41 -12.96
CA GLU A 39 -2.26 -26.62 -12.16
C GLU A 39 -3.13 -26.23 -10.96
N TYR A 40 -3.89 -27.19 -10.44
CA TYR A 40 -4.56 -27.07 -9.15
C TYR A 40 -4.50 -28.37 -8.38
N ARG A 41 -4.62 -28.28 -7.05
CA ARG A 41 -4.68 -29.43 -6.16
C ARG A 41 -5.85 -29.32 -5.22
N GLU A 42 -6.44 -30.47 -4.92
CA GLU A 42 -7.55 -30.57 -3.98
C GLU A 42 -7.06 -30.73 -2.54
N VAL A 43 -7.92 -30.42 -1.59
CA VAL A 43 -7.67 -30.60 -0.15
C VAL A 43 -7.49 -32.08 0.14
N SER A 44 -6.43 -32.42 0.82
CA SER A 44 -6.14 -33.77 1.29
C SER A 44 -6.19 -33.86 2.81
N GLN A 45 -5.61 -32.87 3.49
CA GLN A 45 -5.54 -32.77 4.94
C GLN A 45 -5.80 -31.33 5.39
N SER A 46 -5.22 -30.91 6.53
CA SER A 46 -5.26 -29.52 6.96
C SER A 46 -4.27 -28.65 6.14
N TRP A 47 -4.52 -27.35 6.08
CA TRP A 47 -3.74 -26.43 5.26
C TRP A 47 -2.22 -26.47 5.59
N ASP A 48 -1.85 -26.62 6.87
CA ASP A 48 -0.46 -26.66 7.33
C ASP A 48 0.25 -27.95 6.94
N GLN A 49 -0.47 -29.06 6.88
CA GLN A 49 0.08 -30.37 6.48
C GLN A 49 0.23 -30.49 4.95
N ASP A 50 -0.70 -29.92 4.20
CA ASP A 50 -0.70 -29.95 2.74
C ASP A 50 0.21 -28.89 2.11
N TYR A 51 0.64 -27.85 2.86
CA TYR A 51 1.32 -26.67 2.32
C TYR A 51 2.57 -27.02 1.52
N ASP A 52 3.52 -27.73 2.14
CA ASP A 52 4.80 -28.04 1.51
C ASP A 52 4.63 -29.00 0.32
N SER A 53 3.74 -29.98 0.44
CA SER A 53 3.47 -30.95 -0.62
C SER A 53 2.72 -30.36 -1.82
N CYS A 54 1.96 -29.29 -1.60
CA CYS A 54 1.21 -28.61 -2.65
C CYS A 54 2.01 -27.47 -3.30
N VAL A 55 2.67 -26.64 -2.50
CA VAL A 55 3.30 -25.40 -2.97
C VAL A 55 4.70 -25.64 -3.54
N LEU A 56 5.56 -26.38 -2.82
CA LEU A 56 6.96 -26.53 -3.24
C LEU A 56 7.14 -27.15 -4.64
N PRO A 57 6.36 -28.19 -5.04
CA PRO A 57 6.50 -28.76 -6.39
C PRO A 57 6.06 -27.83 -7.52
N MET A 58 5.32 -26.77 -7.21
CA MET A 58 4.85 -25.78 -8.20
C MET A 58 5.85 -24.65 -8.42
N LEU A 59 6.89 -24.54 -7.58
CA LEU A 59 7.87 -23.47 -7.68
C LEU A 59 9.01 -23.87 -8.63
N ASP A 60 9.16 -23.11 -9.70
CA ASP A 60 10.30 -23.22 -10.61
C ASP A 60 11.38 -22.19 -10.24
N GLY A 61 12.66 -22.56 -10.41
CA GLY A 61 13.80 -21.68 -10.11
C GLY A 61 14.04 -20.58 -11.14
N LEU A 62 13.40 -20.64 -12.32
CA LEU A 62 13.59 -19.70 -13.43
C LEU A 62 12.30 -18.99 -13.82
N GLU A 63 11.14 -19.60 -13.57
CA GLU A 63 9.87 -19.05 -14.00
C GLU A 63 9.07 -18.45 -12.84
N PRO A 64 8.64 -17.19 -12.95
CA PRO A 64 7.75 -16.58 -11.97
C PRO A 64 6.33 -17.14 -12.08
N CYS A 65 5.63 -17.19 -10.94
CA CYS A 65 4.24 -17.63 -10.90
C CYS A 65 3.45 -16.95 -9.78
N TYR A 66 2.13 -17.15 -9.81
CA TYR A 66 1.24 -16.84 -8.71
C TYR A 66 0.61 -18.14 -8.20
N ILE A 67 0.52 -18.27 -6.89
CA ILE A 67 -0.18 -19.38 -6.27
C ILE A 67 -1.23 -18.81 -5.31
N LEU A 68 -2.46 -19.31 -5.42
CA LEU A 68 -3.51 -19.08 -4.45
C LEU A 68 -3.66 -20.34 -3.62
N TYR A 69 -3.36 -20.23 -2.33
CA TYR A 69 -3.40 -21.35 -1.39
C TYR A 69 -4.49 -21.10 -0.33
N ARG A 70 -5.43 -22.05 -0.21
CA ARG A 70 -6.56 -21.93 0.70
C ARG A 70 -6.14 -22.25 2.12
N LEU A 71 -6.55 -21.42 3.06
CA LEU A 71 -6.46 -21.68 4.49
C LEU A 71 -7.75 -22.31 5.02
N ASP A 72 -7.68 -22.97 6.18
CA ASP A 72 -8.86 -23.51 6.84
C ASP A 72 -9.65 -22.43 7.61
N SER A 73 -9.06 -21.27 7.81
CA SER A 73 -9.73 -20.10 8.38
C SER A 73 -10.77 -19.55 7.42
N GLN A 74 -11.88 -19.06 7.97
CA GLN A 74 -12.99 -18.48 7.23
C GLN A 74 -13.32 -17.09 7.77
N ASN A 75 -13.71 -16.20 6.88
CA ASN A 75 -14.31 -14.92 7.18
C ASN A 75 -15.78 -14.88 6.69
N GLN A 76 -16.42 -13.72 6.77
CA GLN A 76 -17.82 -13.55 6.33
C GLN A 76 -18.06 -13.88 4.85
N LEU A 77 -17.03 -13.91 4.02
CA LEU A 77 -17.09 -14.16 2.59
C LEU A 77 -16.73 -15.60 2.21
N GLY A 78 -16.24 -16.41 3.15
CA GLY A 78 -15.80 -17.79 2.97
C GLY A 78 -14.37 -18.04 3.41
N TYR A 79 -13.72 -19.04 2.82
CA TYR A 79 -12.34 -19.37 3.15
C TYR A 79 -11.38 -18.22 2.84
N GLU A 80 -10.40 -18.05 3.71
CA GLU A 80 -9.27 -17.14 3.50
C GLU A 80 -8.20 -17.80 2.63
N TRP A 81 -7.49 -17.01 1.85
CA TRP A 81 -6.50 -17.48 0.89
C TRP A 81 -5.18 -16.77 1.08
N LEU A 82 -4.09 -17.50 0.98
CA LEU A 82 -2.75 -16.96 0.89
C LEU A 82 -2.42 -16.71 -0.59
N PHE A 83 -2.00 -15.50 -0.91
CA PHE A 83 -1.55 -15.12 -2.25
C PHE A 83 -0.01 -15.11 -2.29
N ILE A 84 0.57 -16.08 -2.97
CA ILE A 84 2.01 -16.22 -3.14
C ILE A 84 2.37 -15.68 -4.52
N SER A 85 3.29 -14.74 -4.57
CA SER A 85 3.87 -14.21 -5.80
C SER A 85 5.33 -14.64 -5.84
N TRP A 86 5.62 -15.68 -6.58
CA TRP A 86 6.96 -16.22 -6.76
C TRP A 86 7.65 -15.52 -7.94
N SER A 87 8.84 -14.98 -7.74
CA SER A 87 9.63 -14.33 -8.78
C SER A 87 11.12 -14.58 -8.51
N PRO A 88 11.68 -15.68 -9.04
CA PRO A 88 13.08 -16.04 -8.81
C PRO A 88 14.05 -14.99 -9.36
N ASP A 89 15.20 -14.84 -8.71
CA ASP A 89 16.21 -13.84 -9.12
C ASP A 89 16.77 -14.11 -10.52
N GLN A 90 16.80 -15.36 -10.92
CA GLN A 90 17.32 -15.79 -12.23
C GLN A 90 16.29 -15.68 -13.35
N SER A 91 15.04 -15.31 -13.06
CA SER A 91 14.03 -15.12 -14.09
C SER A 91 14.40 -13.99 -15.05
N PRO A 92 14.05 -14.10 -16.34
CA PRO A 92 14.21 -13.02 -17.31
C PRO A 92 13.54 -11.73 -16.84
N VAL A 93 14.23 -10.60 -17.00
CA VAL A 93 13.75 -9.27 -16.55
C VAL A 93 12.36 -8.95 -17.10
N ARG A 94 12.08 -9.28 -18.37
CA ARG A 94 10.78 -9.09 -19.00
C ARG A 94 9.66 -9.80 -18.22
N LEU A 95 9.88 -11.06 -17.82
CA LEU A 95 8.89 -11.82 -17.04
C LEU A 95 8.68 -11.19 -15.67
N LYS A 96 9.75 -10.82 -14.95
CA LYS A 96 9.64 -10.13 -13.66
C LYS A 96 8.79 -8.86 -13.77
N MET A 97 8.98 -8.06 -14.82
CA MET A 97 8.20 -6.83 -15.04
C MET A 97 6.71 -7.14 -15.30
N VAL A 98 6.41 -8.15 -16.11
CA VAL A 98 5.03 -8.57 -16.41
C VAL A 98 4.34 -9.04 -15.13
N TYR A 99 5.01 -9.87 -14.32
CA TYR A 99 4.45 -10.34 -13.06
C TYR A 99 4.28 -9.22 -12.04
N ALA A 100 5.22 -8.29 -11.93
CA ALA A 100 5.06 -7.13 -11.06
C ALA A 100 3.84 -6.27 -11.46
N ALA A 101 3.64 -6.05 -12.77
CA ALA A 101 2.52 -5.26 -13.29
C ALA A 101 1.15 -5.94 -13.11
N THR A 102 1.10 -7.28 -13.24
CA THR A 102 -0.17 -8.04 -13.17
C THR A 102 -0.60 -8.40 -11.74
N ARG A 103 0.33 -8.36 -10.78
CA ARG A 103 0.08 -8.72 -9.37
C ARG A 103 -1.10 -7.95 -8.75
N ALA A 104 -1.10 -6.62 -8.89
CA ALA A 104 -2.14 -5.78 -8.32
C ALA A 104 -3.51 -6.03 -8.95
N THR A 105 -3.54 -6.24 -10.27
CA THR A 105 -4.76 -6.57 -11.01
C THR A 105 -5.33 -7.90 -10.55
N LEU A 106 -4.48 -8.93 -10.42
CA LEU A 106 -4.92 -10.25 -9.97
C LEU A 106 -5.50 -10.19 -8.55
N LYS A 107 -4.84 -9.50 -7.61
CA LYS A 107 -5.36 -9.30 -6.25
C LYS A 107 -6.72 -8.61 -6.24
N LYS A 108 -6.90 -7.58 -7.07
CA LYS A 108 -8.17 -6.86 -7.19
C LYS A 108 -9.28 -7.74 -7.74
N GLU A 109 -9.01 -8.49 -8.80
CA GLU A 109 -10.00 -9.36 -9.46
C GLU A 109 -10.36 -10.59 -8.61
N PHE A 110 -9.39 -11.14 -7.88
CA PHE A 110 -9.67 -12.24 -6.95
C PHE A 110 -10.52 -11.80 -5.76
N GLY A 111 -10.41 -10.54 -5.39
CA GLY A 111 -11.09 -9.96 -4.24
C GLY A 111 -10.17 -9.89 -3.01
N GLY A 112 -9.67 -8.71 -2.72
CA GLY A 112 -8.72 -8.48 -1.65
C GLY A 112 -9.19 -8.92 -0.26
N SER A 113 -10.50 -8.99 -0.02
CA SER A 113 -11.09 -9.47 1.23
C SER A 113 -11.00 -10.99 1.47
N HIS A 114 -10.70 -11.76 0.42
CA HIS A 114 -10.44 -13.20 0.52
C HIS A 114 -8.96 -13.51 0.72
N LEU A 115 -8.07 -12.57 0.39
CA LEU A 115 -6.64 -12.77 0.49
C LEU A 115 -6.15 -12.35 1.87
N LYS A 116 -5.52 -13.28 2.56
CA LYS A 116 -4.79 -13.00 3.79
C LYS A 116 -3.41 -12.50 3.39
N ASP A 117 -3.32 -11.20 3.23
CA ASP A 117 -2.06 -10.53 3.00
C ASP A 117 -1.49 -10.18 4.39
N GLU A 118 -0.57 -10.98 4.90
CA GLU A 118 0.05 -10.68 6.19
C GLU A 118 1.00 -9.49 6.04
N LEU A 119 0.43 -8.30 6.22
CA LEU A 119 1.25 -7.09 6.35
C LEU A 119 2.02 -7.10 7.68
N PHE A 120 1.36 -7.59 8.75
CA PHE A 120 2.01 -7.68 10.07
C PHE A 120 2.75 -9.00 10.21
N GLY A 121 4.07 -8.95 10.14
CA GLY A 121 4.96 -10.10 10.23
C GLY A 121 5.05 -10.74 11.62
N THR A 122 4.47 -10.11 12.66
CA THR A 122 4.56 -10.61 14.03
C THR A 122 3.21 -10.58 14.75
N VAL A 123 2.96 -11.62 15.54
CA VAL A 123 1.77 -11.70 16.42
C VAL A 123 1.73 -10.53 17.41
N GLN A 124 2.90 -10.05 17.82
CA GLN A 124 3.04 -8.91 18.75
C GLN A 124 2.46 -7.62 18.14
N ALA A 125 2.71 -7.34 16.85
CA ALA A 125 2.14 -6.17 16.17
C ALA A 125 0.62 -6.24 16.11
N LYS A 126 0.07 -7.39 15.74
CA LYS A 126 -1.38 -7.63 15.71
C LYS A 126 -2.01 -7.46 17.10
N HIS A 127 -1.38 -8.04 18.12
CA HIS A 127 -1.84 -7.92 19.50
C HIS A 127 -1.79 -6.45 19.99
N ALA A 128 -0.73 -5.71 19.68
CA ALA A 128 -0.63 -4.30 20.05
C ALA A 128 -1.76 -3.46 19.44
N LEU A 129 -2.12 -3.69 18.17
CA LEU A 129 -3.26 -3.01 17.55
C LEU A 129 -4.58 -3.32 18.24
N GLN A 130 -4.80 -4.58 18.64
CA GLN A 130 -5.98 -4.94 19.42
C GLN A 130 -6.01 -4.24 20.79
N GLN A 131 -4.85 -4.14 21.48
CA GLN A 131 -4.75 -3.42 22.74
C GLN A 131 -5.00 -1.90 22.58
N LEU A 132 -4.52 -1.29 21.49
CA LEU A 132 -4.80 0.10 21.17
C LEU A 132 -6.29 0.34 20.92
N LYS A 133 -6.94 -0.54 20.15
CA LYS A 133 -8.40 -0.50 19.93
C LYS A 133 -9.18 -0.56 21.23
N LEU A 134 -8.77 -1.43 22.16
CA LEU A 134 -9.35 -1.55 23.49
C LEU A 134 -8.91 -0.43 24.45
N LYS A 135 -8.10 0.53 23.97
CA LYS A 135 -7.55 1.66 24.75
C LYS A 135 -6.75 1.24 26.01
N ARG A 136 -6.21 0.01 25.99
CA ARG A 136 -5.35 -0.50 27.07
C ARG A 136 -3.93 0.03 26.98
N ILE A 137 -3.49 0.35 25.77
CA ILE A 137 -2.27 1.07 25.47
C ILE A 137 -2.60 2.32 24.67
N ASN A 138 -1.75 3.32 24.72
CA ASN A 138 -1.98 4.58 24.01
C ASN A 138 -0.93 4.89 22.95
N TYR A 139 0.08 4.03 22.79
CA TYR A 139 1.14 4.24 21.83
C TYR A 139 1.68 2.93 21.25
N ILE A 140 1.90 2.92 19.94
CA ILE A 140 2.53 1.84 19.19
C ILE A 140 3.55 2.44 18.24
N GLN A 141 4.75 1.88 18.23
CA GLN A 141 5.78 2.16 17.24
C GLN A 141 6.02 0.90 16.39
N LEU A 142 5.94 1.07 15.07
CA LEU A 142 6.10 0.00 14.09
C LEU A 142 7.28 0.31 13.16
N ARG A 143 7.94 -0.74 12.70
CA ARG A 143 8.95 -0.67 11.65
C ARG A 143 8.55 -1.55 10.47
N LEU A 144 9.05 -1.22 9.29
CA LEU A 144 8.99 -2.08 8.13
C LEU A 144 10.27 -2.92 8.06
N ASP A 145 10.13 -4.24 8.03
CA ASP A 145 11.19 -5.14 7.57
C ASP A 145 11.28 -5.00 6.05
N THR A 146 12.37 -4.44 5.57
CA THR A 146 12.54 -4.12 4.13
C THR A 146 12.91 -5.32 3.28
N GLU A 147 13.23 -6.46 3.89
CA GLU A 147 13.51 -7.72 3.19
C GLU A 147 12.23 -8.53 3.02
N ARG A 148 11.43 -8.61 4.08
CA ARG A 148 10.16 -9.36 4.08
C ARG A 148 8.96 -8.52 3.70
N GLU A 149 9.11 -7.20 3.62
CA GLU A 149 8.04 -6.23 3.41
C GLU A 149 6.89 -6.36 4.42
N THR A 150 7.22 -6.73 5.66
CA THR A 150 6.27 -6.91 6.75
C THR A 150 6.44 -5.86 7.83
N ILE A 151 5.33 -5.52 8.49
CA ILE A 151 5.31 -4.55 9.59
C ILE A 151 5.54 -5.28 10.92
N GLU A 152 6.51 -4.83 11.67
CA GLU A 152 6.87 -5.37 12.97
C GLU A 152 6.68 -4.36 14.09
N LEU A 153 6.34 -4.88 15.27
CA LEU A 153 6.28 -4.08 16.47
C LEU A 153 7.70 -3.75 16.96
N VAL A 154 7.97 -2.46 17.19
CA VAL A 154 9.22 -2.02 17.84
C VAL A 154 8.99 -1.77 19.32
N HIS A 155 7.91 -1.03 19.64
CA HIS A 155 7.71 -0.57 21.00
C HIS A 155 6.24 -0.27 21.29
N THR A 156 5.83 -0.58 22.52
CA THR A 156 4.57 -0.12 23.12
C THR A 156 4.86 0.32 24.55
N SER A 157 4.57 1.55 24.88
CA SER A 157 4.62 2.00 26.27
C SER A 157 3.64 3.14 26.47
N PRO A 158 3.16 3.34 27.70
CA PRO A 158 2.41 4.55 28.02
C PRO A 158 3.26 5.77 27.64
N THR A 159 2.70 6.64 26.81
CA THR A 159 3.39 7.81 26.28
C THR A 159 2.49 9.02 26.48
N GLU A 160 2.98 10.03 27.17
CA GLU A 160 2.30 11.32 27.28
C GLU A 160 2.64 12.19 26.06
N THR A 161 1.80 13.18 25.75
CA THR A 161 2.02 14.07 24.61
C THR A 161 3.39 14.76 24.67
N LYS A 162 3.83 15.17 25.88
CA LYS A 162 5.15 15.79 26.08
C LYS A 162 6.33 14.85 25.79
N ASP A 163 6.13 13.53 25.93
CA ASP A 163 7.18 12.53 25.72
C ASP A 163 7.21 12.01 24.27
N LEU A 164 6.15 12.28 23.49
CA LEU A 164 6.01 11.83 22.12
C LEU A 164 7.18 12.24 21.20
N PRO A 165 7.71 13.49 21.27
CA PRO A 165 8.88 13.88 20.47
C PRO A 165 10.08 12.97 20.68
N SER A 166 10.34 12.51 21.90
CA SER A 166 11.46 11.63 22.22
C SER A 166 11.31 10.19 21.70
N ARG A 167 10.09 9.82 21.29
CA ARG A 167 9.79 8.49 20.70
C ARG A 167 10.11 8.43 19.21
N ILE A 168 10.35 9.56 18.56
CA ILE A 168 10.63 9.63 17.13
C ILE A 168 12.12 9.41 16.90
N PRO A 169 12.54 8.32 16.24
CA PRO A 169 13.95 8.11 15.91
C PRO A 169 14.44 9.15 14.91
N THR A 170 15.71 9.55 15.06
CA THR A 170 16.36 10.51 14.16
C THR A 170 17.16 9.85 13.04
N ASP A 171 17.30 8.53 13.09
CA ASP A 171 18.16 7.74 12.23
C ASP A 171 17.42 6.72 11.33
N ALA A 172 16.15 6.45 11.61
CA ALA A 172 15.38 5.43 10.91
C ALA A 172 13.89 5.78 10.79
N PRO A 173 13.25 5.45 9.64
CA PRO A 173 11.82 5.69 9.46
C PRO A 173 10.99 4.78 10.36
N ARG A 174 9.82 5.27 10.77
CA ARG A 174 8.86 4.53 11.60
C ARG A 174 7.43 4.96 11.30
N TYR A 175 6.50 4.07 11.66
CA TYR A 175 5.09 4.40 11.77
C TYR A 175 4.70 4.40 13.25
N HIS A 176 3.90 5.38 13.64
CA HIS A 176 3.44 5.50 15.02
C HIS A 176 1.92 5.64 15.04
N LEU A 177 1.28 4.97 15.99
CA LEU A 177 -0.11 5.17 16.33
C LEU A 177 -0.18 5.67 17.77
N PHE A 178 -0.77 6.83 17.97
CA PHE A 178 -0.87 7.47 19.26
C PHE A 178 -2.30 7.84 19.58
N LEU A 179 -2.80 7.38 20.73
CA LEU A 179 -4.08 7.77 21.28
C LEU A 179 -3.93 9.11 22.00
N TYR A 180 -4.21 10.18 21.29
CA TYR A 180 -4.13 11.54 21.77
C TYR A 180 -5.34 11.89 22.63
N LYS A 181 -5.11 12.15 23.92
CA LYS A 181 -6.12 12.59 24.88
C LYS A 181 -6.02 14.10 25.04
N HIS A 182 -7.12 14.80 24.81
CA HIS A 182 -7.16 16.26 24.81
C HIS A 182 -8.52 16.79 25.25
N ALA A 183 -8.57 18.06 25.56
CA ALA A 183 -9.83 18.76 25.83
C ALA A 183 -10.21 19.64 24.64
N HIS A 184 -11.44 19.51 24.14
CA HIS A 184 -11.98 20.36 23.10
C HIS A 184 -13.35 20.91 23.56
N GLN A 185 -13.52 22.22 23.55
CA GLN A 185 -14.74 22.90 24.00
C GLN A 185 -15.22 22.46 25.41
N GLY A 186 -14.28 22.19 26.31
CA GLY A 186 -14.57 21.75 27.67
C GLY A 186 -14.90 20.26 27.84
N GLN A 187 -14.86 19.49 26.75
CA GLN A 187 -15.06 18.04 26.77
C GLN A 187 -13.73 17.31 26.61
N ALA A 188 -13.52 16.28 27.42
CA ALA A 188 -12.38 15.37 27.26
C ALA A 188 -12.64 14.44 26.08
N LEU A 189 -11.79 14.47 25.08
CA LEU A 189 -11.87 13.66 23.87
C LEU A 189 -10.61 12.84 23.67
N GLU A 190 -10.73 11.76 22.93
CA GLU A 190 -9.63 10.89 22.52
C GLU A 190 -9.64 10.71 21.02
N ALA A 191 -8.49 10.85 20.40
CA ALA A 191 -8.33 10.70 18.95
C ALA A 191 -7.09 9.87 18.65
N VAL A 192 -7.19 8.87 17.76
CA VAL A 192 -6.01 8.16 17.28
C VAL A 192 -5.39 8.97 16.14
N VAL A 193 -4.13 9.31 16.32
CA VAL A 193 -3.32 9.95 15.28
C VAL A 193 -2.29 8.98 14.73
N PHE A 194 -2.14 8.97 13.43
CA PHE A 194 -1.10 8.23 12.75
C PHE A 194 0.04 9.18 12.37
N ILE A 195 1.26 8.80 12.74
CA ILE A 195 2.45 9.59 12.44
C ILE A 195 3.41 8.72 11.65
N TYR A 196 3.77 9.19 10.47
CA TYR A 196 4.84 8.63 9.65
C TYR A 196 6.08 9.50 9.81
N SER A 197 7.09 8.99 10.50
CA SER A 197 8.36 9.68 10.68
C SER A 197 9.38 9.20 9.65
N MET A 198 9.97 10.15 8.92
CA MET A 198 10.99 9.91 7.92
C MET A 198 12.16 10.86 8.13
N PRO A 199 13.26 10.42 8.76
CA PRO A 199 14.39 11.29 9.09
C PRO A 199 15.23 11.63 7.86
N GLY A 200 14.68 12.43 6.96
CA GLY A 200 15.35 13.08 5.86
C GLY A 200 16.35 12.22 5.08
N TYR A 201 17.59 12.68 5.01
CA TYR A 201 18.67 12.03 4.26
C TYR A 201 19.35 10.85 4.97
N SER A 202 19.01 10.58 6.23
CA SER A 202 19.60 9.47 7.00
C SER A 202 19.13 8.10 6.51
N CYS A 203 18.03 8.03 5.74
CA CYS A 203 17.48 6.81 5.19
C CYS A 203 17.86 6.60 3.73
N SER A 204 18.05 5.35 3.34
CA SER A 204 18.28 5.00 1.94
C SER A 204 17.05 5.31 1.07
N ILE A 205 17.28 5.53 -0.24
CA ILE A 205 16.18 5.75 -1.19
C ILE A 205 15.24 4.55 -1.21
N LYS A 206 15.78 3.31 -1.13
CA LYS A 206 15.00 2.08 -1.09
C LYS A 206 14.05 2.06 0.13
N GLU A 207 14.54 2.37 1.32
CA GLU A 207 13.71 2.42 2.53
C GLU A 207 12.60 3.45 2.41
N ARG A 208 12.90 4.66 1.92
CA ARG A 208 11.89 5.71 1.72
C ARG A 208 10.78 5.26 0.78
N MET A 209 11.13 4.62 -0.34
CA MET A 209 10.16 4.11 -1.31
C MET A 209 9.29 3.01 -0.70
N LEU A 210 9.89 2.05 0.03
CA LEU A 210 9.17 0.95 0.66
C LEU A 210 8.22 1.45 1.76
N TYR A 211 8.69 2.32 2.65
CA TYR A 211 7.83 2.92 3.68
C TYR A 211 6.68 3.73 3.07
N SER A 212 6.93 4.54 2.04
CA SER A 212 5.87 5.29 1.37
C SER A 212 4.84 4.39 0.70
N SER A 213 5.26 3.29 0.06
CA SER A 213 4.34 2.35 -0.60
C SER A 213 3.53 1.52 0.41
N CYS A 214 4.15 1.10 1.52
CA CYS A 214 3.46 0.33 2.56
C CYS A 214 2.51 1.16 3.43
N LYS A 215 2.68 2.48 3.50
CA LYS A 215 1.89 3.38 4.34
C LYS A 215 0.38 3.23 4.13
N ASN A 216 -0.07 3.31 2.88
CA ASN A 216 -1.50 3.26 2.58
C ASN A 216 -2.09 1.89 2.92
N ARG A 217 -1.37 0.81 2.62
CA ARG A 217 -1.78 -0.55 2.96
C ARG A 217 -1.89 -0.74 4.48
N LEU A 218 -0.93 -0.21 5.25
CA LEU A 218 -0.99 -0.22 6.72
C LEU A 218 -2.22 0.50 7.24
N LEU A 219 -2.50 1.71 6.71
CA LEU A 219 -3.66 2.49 7.12
C LEU A 219 -4.97 1.77 6.80
N ASP A 220 -5.09 1.22 5.60
CA ASP A 220 -6.28 0.47 5.18
C ASP A 220 -6.53 -0.77 6.08
N GLU A 221 -5.47 -1.50 6.46
CA GLU A 221 -5.59 -2.66 7.34
C GLU A 221 -5.95 -2.25 8.78
N VAL A 222 -5.34 -1.19 9.32
CA VAL A 222 -5.66 -0.66 10.64
C VAL A 222 -7.11 -0.19 10.72
N GLU A 223 -7.60 0.51 9.71
CA GLU A 223 -8.97 1.03 9.68
C GLU A 223 -9.99 -0.09 9.41
N ARG A 224 -9.73 -0.97 8.45
CA ARG A 224 -10.66 -2.03 8.02
C ARG A 224 -10.69 -3.23 8.97
N ASP A 225 -9.52 -3.78 9.30
CA ASP A 225 -9.45 -5.09 9.97
C ASP A 225 -9.42 -4.93 11.49
N TYR A 226 -8.79 -3.86 11.98
CA TYR A 226 -8.78 -3.55 13.41
C TYR A 226 -9.87 -2.55 13.82
N HIS A 227 -10.58 -1.93 12.86
CA HIS A 227 -11.61 -0.93 13.11
C HIS A 227 -11.13 0.19 14.06
N ILE A 228 -9.93 0.68 13.81
CA ILE A 228 -9.35 1.83 14.51
C ILE A 228 -9.56 3.04 13.62
N GLU A 229 -10.41 3.96 14.04
CA GLU A 229 -10.62 5.22 13.33
C GLU A 229 -9.41 6.14 13.54
N ILE A 230 -8.78 6.56 12.45
CA ILE A 230 -7.63 7.46 12.48
C ILE A 230 -8.11 8.89 12.21
N ALA A 231 -8.12 9.70 13.27
CA ALA A 231 -8.60 11.08 13.18
C ALA A 231 -7.68 11.98 12.34
N LYS A 232 -6.37 11.73 12.39
CA LYS A 232 -5.39 12.49 11.61
C LYS A 232 -4.21 11.62 11.18
N LYS A 233 -3.76 11.85 9.94
CA LYS A 233 -2.57 11.22 9.34
C LYS A 233 -1.53 12.32 9.10
N MET A 234 -0.35 12.17 9.69
CA MET A 234 0.73 13.15 9.65
C MET A 234 2.02 12.55 9.13
N GLU A 235 2.79 13.35 8.42
CA GLU A 235 4.14 13.00 7.96
C GLU A 235 5.12 14.02 8.53
N ILE A 236 6.17 13.55 9.18
CA ILE A 236 7.17 14.39 9.83
C ILE A 236 8.57 13.88 9.52
N ASP A 237 9.52 14.77 9.53
CA ASP A 237 10.96 14.47 9.41
C ASP A 237 11.67 14.47 10.79
N SER A 238 11.10 15.15 11.77
CA SER A 238 11.63 15.23 13.13
C SER A 238 10.51 15.22 14.16
N GLY A 239 10.78 14.68 15.35
CA GLY A 239 9.85 14.72 16.49
C GLY A 239 9.66 16.10 17.11
N GLU A 240 10.54 17.05 16.83
CA GLU A 240 10.53 18.38 17.45
C GLU A 240 9.22 19.15 17.22
N CYS A 241 8.56 18.89 16.09
CA CYS A 241 7.28 19.54 15.76
C CYS A 241 6.09 19.00 16.57
N LEU A 242 6.20 17.83 17.22
CA LEU A 242 5.08 17.16 17.91
C LEU A 242 4.79 17.77 19.28
N THR A 243 4.40 19.04 19.29
CA THR A 243 3.90 19.72 20.50
C THR A 243 2.41 19.47 20.69
N GLU A 244 1.90 19.73 21.88
CA GLU A 244 0.45 19.62 22.17
C GLU A 244 -0.37 20.57 21.29
N ASP A 245 0.10 21.80 21.10
CA ASP A 245 -0.55 22.78 20.21
C ASP A 245 -0.57 22.30 18.77
N PHE A 246 0.52 21.76 18.27
CA PHE A 246 0.59 21.22 16.92
C PHE A 246 -0.39 20.06 16.71
N LEU A 247 -0.42 19.08 17.63
CA LEU A 247 -1.35 17.95 17.55
C LEU A 247 -2.80 18.43 17.61
N TYR A 248 -3.10 19.42 18.45
CA TYR A 248 -4.42 19.99 18.54
C TYR A 248 -4.84 20.71 17.26
N GLU A 249 -3.97 21.51 16.66
CA GLU A 249 -4.25 22.21 15.40
C GLU A 249 -4.40 21.22 14.22
N GLU A 250 -3.65 20.12 14.23
CA GLU A 250 -3.76 19.10 13.19
C GLU A 250 -5.07 18.29 13.30
N VAL A 251 -5.55 18.00 14.51
CA VAL A 251 -6.82 17.30 14.75
C VAL A 251 -8.00 18.26 14.50
N TYR A 252 -7.85 19.54 14.88
CA TYR A 252 -8.88 20.57 14.70
C TYR A 252 -8.33 21.72 13.84
N PRO A 253 -8.16 21.55 12.55
CA PRO A 253 -7.64 22.60 11.70
C PRO A 253 -8.61 23.80 11.71
N LYS A 254 -8.10 24.97 12.08
CA LYS A 254 -8.85 26.21 11.96
C LYS A 254 -9.27 26.36 10.50
N GLN A 255 -10.57 26.39 10.24
CA GLN A 255 -11.07 26.71 8.91
C GLN A 255 -10.60 28.14 8.58
N HIS A 256 -9.52 28.27 7.83
CA HIS A 256 -9.18 29.53 7.24
C HIS A 256 -10.28 29.88 6.25
N ALA A 257 -11.11 30.86 6.63
CA ALA A 257 -12.24 31.34 5.85
C ALA A 257 -11.84 31.96 4.48
N LEU A 258 -10.57 31.96 4.14
CA LEU A 258 -10.04 32.43 2.88
C LEU A 258 -9.01 31.43 2.33
N LYS A 259 -9.49 30.38 1.64
CA LYS A 259 -8.69 29.88 0.52
C LYS A 259 -8.56 31.06 -0.45
N GLN A 260 -7.44 31.78 -0.42
CA GLN A 260 -7.08 32.64 -1.53
C GLN A 260 -7.17 31.80 -2.79
N ALA A 261 -8.19 32.05 -3.60
CA ALA A 261 -8.25 31.47 -4.93
C ALA A 261 -6.90 31.81 -5.58
N PHE A 262 -6.15 30.80 -5.99
CA PHE A 262 -4.93 30.97 -6.76
C PHE A 262 -5.27 31.86 -7.93
N THR A 263 -4.92 33.15 -7.86
CA THR A 263 -5.00 34.08 -8.99
C THR A 263 -4.11 33.47 -10.05
N LYS A 264 -4.71 32.97 -11.14
CA LYS A 264 -3.96 32.51 -12.30
C LYS A 264 -2.86 33.51 -12.59
N PRO A 265 -1.60 33.13 -12.70
CA PRO A 265 -0.53 34.04 -13.09
C PRO A 265 -0.99 34.77 -14.36
N LYS A 266 -1.08 36.09 -14.33
CA LYS A 266 -1.27 36.86 -15.56
C LYS A 266 -0.11 36.55 -16.45
N GLY A 267 -0.36 35.82 -17.52
CA GLY A 267 0.66 35.57 -18.54
C GLY A 267 1.30 36.90 -18.94
N PRO A 268 2.56 36.91 -19.35
CA PRO A 268 3.23 38.11 -19.76
C PRO A 268 2.37 38.80 -20.83
N THR A 269 1.99 40.06 -20.57
CA THR A 269 1.34 40.92 -21.57
C THR A 269 2.36 41.20 -22.68
N GLY A 270 2.57 40.18 -23.51
CA GLY A 270 3.35 40.35 -24.74
C GLY A 270 2.59 41.30 -25.64
N LYS A 271 3.09 42.53 -25.83
CA LYS A 271 2.74 43.35 -26.97
C LYS A 271 2.86 42.48 -28.20
N ARG A 272 1.73 42.26 -28.90
CA ARG A 272 1.73 41.68 -30.23
C ARG A 272 2.69 42.47 -31.10
N GLY A 273 3.90 42.02 -31.29
CA GLY A 273 4.82 42.54 -32.26
C GLY A 273 4.18 42.37 -33.64
N ASN A 274 4.16 43.46 -34.40
CA ASN A 274 3.70 43.51 -35.78
C ASN A 274 4.34 42.36 -36.56
N LYS A 275 3.50 41.52 -37.17
CA LYS A 275 3.94 40.56 -38.16
C LYS A 275 4.72 41.34 -39.25
N ARG A 276 6.01 41.16 -39.33
CA ARG A 276 6.79 41.51 -40.52
C ARG A 276 6.30 40.62 -41.66
N LEU A 277 5.61 41.22 -42.61
CA LEU A 277 5.39 40.65 -43.91
C LEU A 277 6.73 40.50 -44.59
N ILE A 278 7.19 39.25 -44.76
CA ILE A 278 8.29 38.91 -45.65
C ILE A 278 7.75 39.11 -47.06
N ARG A 279 8.16 40.22 -47.72
CA ARG A 279 7.98 40.39 -49.18
C ARG A 279 8.90 39.40 -49.83
N GLY A 280 8.33 38.42 -50.53
CA GLY A 280 9.04 37.58 -51.49
C GLY A 280 9.68 38.43 -52.57
N ALA A 281 10.92 38.11 -52.86
CA ALA A 281 11.60 38.66 -54.01
C ALA A 281 10.88 38.16 -55.29
N GLY A 282 10.22 39.08 -55.96
CA GLY A 282 9.64 38.88 -57.28
C GLY A 282 10.63 39.32 -58.32
N GLU A 283 10.74 38.55 -59.37
CA GLU A 283 11.59 38.52 -60.52
C GLU A 283 11.70 39.87 -61.22
N ASN A 284 12.96 40.15 -61.61
CA ASN A 284 13.25 41.11 -62.66
C ASN A 284 12.85 40.53 -63.99
N GLY A 285 11.90 41.13 -64.65
CA GLY A 285 11.67 41.01 -66.11
C GLY A 285 12.31 42.21 -66.79
N ASP A 286 13.17 41.88 -67.70
CA ASP A 286 13.83 42.73 -68.68
C ASP A 286 12.81 43.42 -69.57
N GLU A 287 13.07 44.66 -69.99
CA GLU A 287 13.12 45.06 -71.38
C GLU A 287 13.31 46.57 -71.55
N SER A 288 14.30 46.87 -72.43
CA SER A 288 14.57 48.00 -73.28
C SER A 288 15.26 49.22 -72.69
#